data_e1615f589e2e605f8687f35571de2d94
#
_entry.id   e1615f589e2e605f8687f35571de2d94
#
_cell.length_a   1.000
_cell.length_b   1.000
_cell.length_c   1.000
_cell.angle_alpha   90.00
_cell.angle_beta   90.00
_cell.angle_gamma   90.00
#
_symmetry.space_group_name_H-M   'P 1'
#
loop_
_entity.id
_entity.type
_entity.pdbx_description
1 polymer ?
#
loop_
_entity_poly.entity_id
_entity_poly.type
_entity_poly.pdbx_seq_one_letter_code
_entity_poly.pdbx_strand_id
1 'polypeptide(L)'
;SSLKYQLLNPQSGELLAKGLCERIGIDGKFTYKPQLAGKEKLDAVDVAMPTHSEAIQAVLNALVDEKNGVIASMKEIDAVGHRVVHGGEAFASSVVITDEVLKAIEDCNPLAPLHNPANLIGIRACQQVLPGVPMVAVFDTAFHQTMPAKAYMYALPYEYYENDKVRRYGFHGTSH
;
A
#
# COMPACT_ATOMS: atom_id res chain seq x y z
N SER A 1 1.10 4.37 13.76
CA SER A 1 1.03 3.97 12.35
C SER A 1 0.44 2.56 12.23
N SER A 2 -0.11 2.24 11.07
CA SER A 2 -0.72 0.93 10.82
C SER A 2 -0.43 0.45 9.38
N LEU A 3 -0.52 -0.86 9.17
CA LEU A 3 -0.35 -1.51 7.87
C LEU A 3 -1.41 -2.58 7.73
N LYS A 4 -2.23 -2.49 6.68
CA LYS A 4 -3.24 -3.48 6.34
C LYS A 4 -2.74 -4.32 5.16
N TYR A 5 -2.93 -5.63 5.22
CA TYR A 5 -2.42 -6.53 4.20
C TYR A 5 -3.41 -7.63 3.82
N GLN A 6 -3.22 -8.14 2.60
CA GLN A 6 -3.90 -9.33 2.09
C GLN A 6 -2.94 -10.14 1.24
N LEU A 7 -3.09 -11.46 1.25
CA LEU A 7 -2.44 -12.37 0.31
C LEU A 7 -3.52 -13.01 -0.56
N LEU A 8 -3.39 -12.84 -1.86
CA LEU A 8 -4.35 -13.29 -2.86
C LEU A 8 -3.69 -14.22 -3.86
N ASN A 9 -4.45 -15.20 -4.36
CA ASN A 9 -4.10 -15.91 -5.58
C ASN A 9 -4.71 -15.14 -6.77
N PRO A 10 -3.89 -14.48 -7.62
CA PRO A 10 -4.42 -13.62 -8.68
C PRO A 10 -5.13 -14.39 -9.80
N GLN A 11 -4.86 -15.68 -9.97
CA GLN A 11 -5.48 -16.52 -11.00
C GLN A 11 -6.90 -16.91 -10.62
N SER A 12 -7.13 -17.27 -9.35
CA SER A 12 -8.46 -17.67 -8.86
C SER A 12 -9.22 -16.53 -8.19
N GLY A 13 -8.52 -15.44 -7.82
CA GLY A 13 -9.06 -14.37 -6.99
C GLY A 13 -9.25 -14.74 -5.52
N GLU A 14 -8.81 -15.94 -5.12
CA GLU A 14 -8.98 -16.45 -3.75
C GLU A 14 -8.13 -15.66 -2.75
N LEU A 15 -8.78 -15.22 -1.66
CA LEU A 15 -8.11 -14.63 -0.51
C LEU A 15 -7.54 -15.74 0.38
N LEU A 16 -6.22 -15.78 0.54
CA LEU A 16 -5.54 -16.79 1.34
C LEU A 16 -5.35 -16.35 2.79
N ALA A 17 -5.02 -15.08 3.01
CA ALA A 17 -4.86 -14.50 4.34
C ALA A 17 -5.06 -12.99 4.29
N LYS A 18 -5.44 -12.41 5.42
CA LYS A 18 -5.53 -10.96 5.62
C LYS A 18 -5.19 -10.60 7.05
N GLY A 19 -4.92 -9.35 7.30
CA GLY A 19 -4.67 -8.88 8.65
C GLY A 19 -4.29 -7.41 8.72
N LEU A 20 -3.80 -7.05 9.90
CA LEU A 20 -3.52 -5.68 10.26
C LEU A 20 -2.36 -5.63 11.25
N CYS A 21 -1.40 -4.76 11.00
CA CYS A 21 -0.39 -4.37 11.96
C CYS A 21 -0.76 -2.99 12.48
N GLU A 22 -1.00 -2.87 13.77
CA GLU A 22 -1.41 -1.62 14.41
C GLU A 22 -0.35 -1.17 15.41
N ARG A 23 -0.36 0.13 15.72
CA ARG A 23 0.53 0.71 16.73
C ARG A 23 2.01 0.46 16.43
N ILE A 24 2.37 0.46 15.14
CA ILE A 24 3.76 0.36 14.70
C ILE A 24 4.54 1.54 15.27
N GLY A 25 5.69 1.26 15.86
CA GLY A 25 6.53 2.24 16.53
C GLY A 25 6.13 2.55 17.97
N ILE A 26 5.14 1.85 18.51
CA ILE A 26 4.67 2.00 19.90
C ILE A 26 4.80 0.64 20.61
N ASP A 27 3.71 -0.08 20.77
CA ASP A 27 3.68 -1.38 21.46
C ASP A 27 3.27 -2.56 20.56
N GLY A 28 2.93 -2.28 19.31
CA GLY A 28 2.65 -3.28 18.27
C GLY A 28 1.48 -4.23 18.58
N LYS A 29 0.46 -4.20 17.73
CA LYS A 29 -0.64 -5.18 17.75
C LYS A 29 -0.72 -5.85 16.39
N PHE A 30 -0.68 -7.18 16.37
CA PHE A 30 -0.65 -7.97 15.15
C PHE A 30 -1.90 -8.83 15.02
N THR A 31 -2.59 -8.68 13.90
CA THR A 31 -3.75 -9.50 13.51
C THR A 31 -3.41 -10.29 12.26
N TYR A 32 -3.65 -11.58 12.30
CA TYR A 32 -3.46 -12.51 11.19
C TYR A 32 -4.70 -13.40 11.06
N LYS A 33 -5.33 -13.38 9.90
CA LYS A 33 -6.54 -14.16 9.60
C LYS A 33 -6.32 -15.03 8.37
N PRO A 34 -5.82 -16.26 8.55
CA PRO A 34 -5.74 -17.23 7.44
C PRO A 34 -7.14 -17.64 7.01
N GLN A 35 -7.35 -17.80 5.70
CA GLN A 35 -8.64 -18.15 5.12
C GLN A 35 -8.74 -19.63 4.74
N LEU A 36 -7.74 -20.43 5.07
CA LEU A 36 -7.72 -21.87 4.82
C LEU A 36 -8.26 -22.63 6.03
N ALA A 37 -8.99 -23.73 5.78
CA ALA A 37 -9.55 -24.56 6.82
C ALA A 37 -8.44 -25.17 7.72
N GLY A 38 -8.70 -25.25 9.03
CA GLY A 38 -7.76 -25.83 10.00
C GLY A 38 -6.62 -24.92 10.44
N LYS A 39 -6.58 -23.68 9.95
CA LYS A 39 -5.58 -22.67 10.36
C LYS A 39 -6.14 -21.76 11.44
N GLU A 40 -5.31 -21.44 12.42
CA GLU A 40 -5.69 -20.56 13.54
C GLU A 40 -5.36 -19.11 13.26
N LYS A 41 -6.26 -18.21 13.64
CA LYS A 41 -6.05 -16.77 13.57
C LYS A 41 -5.31 -16.23 14.79
N LEU A 42 -4.63 -15.10 14.63
CA LEU A 42 -4.13 -14.26 15.71
C LEU A 42 -4.94 -12.95 15.70
N ASP A 43 -5.44 -12.53 16.85
CA ASP A 43 -6.29 -11.36 16.96
C ASP A 43 -5.68 -10.35 17.92
N ALA A 44 -5.15 -9.26 17.37
CA ALA A 44 -4.51 -8.15 18.08
C ALA A 44 -3.50 -8.59 19.15
N VAL A 45 -2.65 -9.58 18.82
CA VAL A 45 -1.62 -10.07 19.74
C VAL A 45 -0.44 -9.08 19.83
N ASP A 46 0.23 -9.07 20.97
CA ASP A 46 1.39 -8.24 21.17
C ASP A 46 2.59 -8.76 20.37
N VAL A 47 3.07 -7.95 19.44
CA VAL A 47 4.27 -8.22 18.63
C VAL A 47 5.05 -6.92 18.52
N ALA A 48 6.33 -6.94 18.89
CA ALA A 48 7.18 -5.78 18.75
C ALA A 48 7.37 -5.43 17.27
N MET A 49 6.90 -4.27 16.88
CA MET A 49 7.01 -3.73 15.52
C MET A 49 7.54 -2.29 15.59
N PRO A 50 8.82 -2.09 15.89
CA PRO A 50 9.38 -0.74 16.06
C PRO A 50 9.34 0.06 14.75
N THR A 51 9.45 -0.60 13.60
CA THR A 51 9.32 0.01 12.28
C THR A 51 8.42 -0.81 11.36
N HIS A 52 8.11 -0.27 10.17
CA HIS A 52 7.33 -0.99 9.15
C HIS A 52 8.05 -2.24 8.64
N SER A 53 9.39 -2.26 8.66
CA SER A 53 10.16 -3.46 8.26
C SER A 53 9.88 -4.64 9.15
N GLU A 54 9.86 -4.47 10.48
CA GLU A 54 9.51 -5.53 11.42
C GLU A 54 8.03 -5.93 11.29
N ALA A 55 7.14 -4.97 11.02
CA ALA A 55 5.73 -5.27 10.76
C ALA A 55 5.57 -6.18 9.54
N ILE A 56 6.23 -5.87 8.43
CA ILE A 56 6.20 -6.69 7.22
C ILE A 56 6.85 -8.05 7.47
N GLN A 57 7.95 -8.09 8.21
CA GLN A 57 8.60 -9.36 8.57
C GLN A 57 7.65 -10.25 9.40
N ALA A 58 6.89 -9.66 10.33
CA ALA A 58 5.88 -10.40 11.11
C ALA A 58 4.79 -10.98 10.21
N VAL A 59 4.33 -10.21 9.21
CA VAL A 59 3.38 -10.70 8.21
C VAL A 59 3.95 -11.90 7.44
N LEU A 60 5.15 -11.77 6.92
CA LEU A 60 5.80 -12.84 6.13
C LEU A 60 6.02 -14.09 6.97
N ASN A 61 6.46 -13.95 8.22
CA ASN A 61 6.63 -15.07 9.14
C ASN A 61 5.31 -15.81 9.39
N ALA A 62 4.22 -15.07 9.56
CA ALA A 62 2.89 -15.67 9.73
C ALA A 62 2.41 -16.42 8.47
N LEU A 63 2.65 -15.86 7.30
CA LEU A 63 2.25 -16.47 6.02
C LEU A 63 2.95 -17.80 5.76
N VAL A 64 4.20 -17.96 6.18
CA VAL A 64 5.00 -19.18 5.99
C VAL A 64 5.12 -20.07 7.24
N ASP A 65 4.40 -19.74 8.30
CA ASP A 65 4.41 -20.51 9.54
C ASP A 65 4.06 -21.99 9.27
N GLU A 66 4.77 -22.92 9.88
CA GLU A 66 4.57 -24.36 9.62
C GLU A 66 3.15 -24.83 9.96
N LYS A 67 2.55 -24.26 11.00
CA LYS A 67 1.25 -24.68 11.51
C LYS A 67 0.08 -23.89 10.92
N ASN A 68 0.20 -22.57 10.92
CA ASN A 68 -0.90 -21.64 10.55
C ASN A 68 -0.63 -20.84 9.26
N GLY A 69 0.49 -21.06 8.61
CA GLY A 69 0.82 -20.43 7.33
C GLY A 69 -0.05 -20.91 6.18
N VAL A 70 -0.14 -20.11 5.15
CA VAL A 70 -0.95 -20.37 3.94
C VAL A 70 -0.10 -20.61 2.69
N ILE A 71 1.21 -20.38 2.78
CA ILE A 71 2.20 -20.68 1.74
C ILE A 71 3.40 -21.39 2.36
N ALA A 72 4.13 -22.17 1.57
CA ALA A 72 5.27 -22.95 2.03
C ALA A 72 6.55 -22.10 2.14
N SER A 73 6.70 -21.09 1.28
CA SER A 73 7.90 -20.27 1.18
C SER A 73 7.58 -18.87 0.69
N MET A 74 8.37 -17.88 1.09
CA MET A 74 8.30 -16.51 0.57
C MET A 74 8.53 -16.43 -0.94
N LYS A 75 9.16 -17.44 -1.56
CA LYS A 75 9.36 -17.55 -3.01
C LYS A 75 8.03 -17.68 -3.78
N GLU A 76 6.95 -18.03 -3.11
CA GLU A 76 5.61 -18.06 -3.72
C GLU A 76 4.99 -16.68 -3.87
N ILE A 77 5.58 -15.64 -3.27
CA ILE A 77 5.13 -14.25 -3.45
C ILE A 77 5.72 -13.73 -4.75
N ASP A 78 4.87 -13.57 -5.77
CA ASP A 78 5.28 -13.16 -7.11
C ASP A 78 5.37 -11.65 -7.29
N ALA A 79 4.55 -10.89 -6.57
CA ALA A 79 4.52 -9.44 -6.63
C ALA A 79 3.82 -8.85 -5.40
N VAL A 80 4.03 -7.56 -5.16
CA VAL A 80 3.35 -6.82 -4.10
C VAL A 80 2.67 -5.59 -4.69
N GLY A 81 1.36 -5.47 -4.47
CA GLY A 81 0.60 -4.27 -4.78
C GLY A 81 0.56 -3.33 -3.58
N HIS A 82 0.83 -2.06 -3.82
CA HIS A 82 0.77 -1.00 -2.82
C HIS A 82 -0.31 0.01 -3.17
N ARG A 83 -1.25 0.23 -2.26
CA ARG A 83 -2.16 1.36 -2.37
C ARG A 83 -1.41 2.64 -2.01
N VAL A 84 -1.44 3.62 -2.91
CA VAL A 84 -0.87 4.96 -2.74
C VAL A 84 -1.99 5.98 -2.83
N VAL A 85 -2.09 6.86 -1.83
CA VAL A 85 -3.23 7.78 -1.75
C VAL A 85 -3.21 8.82 -2.86
N HIS A 86 -2.06 9.42 -3.18
CA HIS A 86 -2.01 10.51 -4.15
C HIS A 86 -0.92 10.30 -5.19
N GLY A 87 -1.33 10.21 -6.45
CA GLY A 87 -0.45 10.14 -7.61
C GLY A 87 -0.36 11.46 -8.39
N GLY A 88 -1.02 12.52 -7.93
CA GLY A 88 -1.04 13.80 -8.62
C GLY A 88 -1.61 13.68 -10.03
N GLU A 89 -1.01 14.38 -10.97
CA GLU A 89 -1.29 14.28 -12.39
C GLU A 89 -0.36 13.29 -13.11
N ALA A 90 0.65 12.76 -12.40
CA ALA A 90 1.69 11.91 -12.99
C ALA A 90 1.20 10.49 -13.33
N PHE A 91 0.17 10.00 -12.64
CA PHE A 91 -0.28 8.62 -12.77
C PHE A 91 -1.76 8.51 -13.09
N ALA A 92 -2.07 7.95 -14.25
CA ALA A 92 -3.42 7.65 -14.71
C ALA A 92 -3.79 6.15 -14.62
N SER A 93 -2.85 5.30 -14.18
CA SER A 93 -3.01 3.86 -14.04
C SER A 93 -2.04 3.32 -12.99
N SER A 94 -2.21 2.04 -12.65
CA SER A 94 -1.23 1.31 -11.84
C SER A 94 0.10 1.18 -12.59
N VAL A 95 1.21 1.28 -11.87
CA VAL A 95 2.56 1.24 -12.45
C VAL A 95 3.49 0.36 -11.63
N VAL A 96 4.45 -0.28 -12.30
CA VAL A 96 5.55 -0.94 -11.62
C VAL A 96 6.44 0.11 -10.98
N ILE A 97 6.78 -0.10 -9.72
CA ILE A 97 7.56 0.86 -8.94
C ILE A 97 9.03 0.79 -9.35
N THR A 98 9.53 1.92 -9.83
CA THR A 98 10.94 2.20 -10.11
C THR A 98 11.41 3.36 -9.22
N ASP A 99 12.69 3.71 -9.26
CA ASP A 99 13.20 4.86 -8.53
C ASP A 99 12.53 6.17 -8.99
N GLU A 100 12.25 6.29 -10.30
CA GLU A 100 11.52 7.42 -10.87
C GLU A 100 10.08 7.50 -10.34
N VAL A 101 9.41 6.35 -10.21
CA VAL A 101 8.05 6.29 -9.63
C VAL A 101 8.07 6.68 -8.16
N LEU A 102 9.03 6.20 -7.38
CA LEU A 102 9.18 6.60 -5.97
C LEU A 102 9.39 8.11 -5.84
N LYS A 103 10.23 8.70 -6.70
CA LYS A 103 10.45 10.15 -6.73
C LYS A 103 9.17 10.90 -7.05
N ALA A 104 8.41 10.46 -8.04
CA ALA A 104 7.14 11.10 -8.41
C ALA A 104 6.10 10.99 -7.29
N ILE A 105 6.05 9.89 -6.54
CA ILE A 105 5.20 9.75 -5.35
C ILE A 105 5.66 10.72 -4.25
N GLU A 106 6.97 10.85 -4.04
CA GLU A 106 7.54 11.78 -3.07
C GLU A 106 7.19 13.24 -3.41
N ASP A 107 7.23 13.59 -4.68
CA ASP A 107 6.84 14.93 -5.16
C ASP A 107 5.36 15.24 -4.90
N CYS A 108 4.52 14.23 -4.69
CA CYS A 108 3.12 14.39 -4.27
C CYS A 108 2.93 14.51 -2.75
N ASN A 109 3.98 14.42 -1.93
CA ASN A 109 3.87 14.54 -0.48
C ASN A 109 3.15 15.82 -0.01
N PRO A 110 3.38 17.00 -0.61
CA PRO A 110 2.66 18.21 -0.22
C PRO A 110 1.14 18.13 -0.45
N LEU A 111 0.69 17.31 -1.40
CA LEU A 111 -0.74 17.11 -1.70
C LEU A 111 -1.41 16.13 -0.74
N ALA A 112 -0.65 15.23 -0.12
CA ALA A 112 -1.14 14.25 0.84
C ALA A 112 -0.12 14.03 1.97
N PRO A 113 0.16 15.05 2.80
CA PRO A 113 1.27 15.04 3.75
C PRO A 113 1.10 14.01 4.89
N LEU A 114 -0.12 13.56 5.16
CA LEU A 114 -0.38 12.56 6.18
C LEU A 114 -0.30 11.13 5.65
N HIS A 115 -0.40 10.93 4.34
CA HIS A 115 -0.56 9.60 3.74
C HIS A 115 0.62 9.19 2.85
N ASN A 116 1.02 10.03 1.89
CA ASN A 116 2.07 9.67 0.94
C ASN A 116 3.40 9.32 1.59
N PRO A 117 3.90 10.08 2.58
CA PRO A 117 5.13 9.68 3.28
C PRO A 117 5.04 8.31 3.93
N ALA A 118 3.89 7.98 4.54
CA ALA A 118 3.65 6.67 5.14
C ALA A 118 3.59 5.55 4.08
N ASN A 119 2.99 5.83 2.92
CA ASN A 119 2.97 4.89 1.80
C ASN A 119 4.39 4.61 1.29
N LEU A 120 5.23 5.61 1.16
CA LEU A 120 6.64 5.45 0.77
C LEU A 120 7.43 4.60 1.77
N ILE A 121 7.22 4.81 3.07
CA ILE A 121 7.84 4.01 4.12
C ILE A 121 7.45 2.53 3.96
N GLY A 122 6.18 2.25 3.73
CA GLY A 122 5.69 0.90 3.51
C GLY A 122 6.29 0.23 2.27
N ILE A 123 6.38 0.97 1.15
CA ILE A 123 6.99 0.47 -0.09
C ILE A 123 8.47 0.14 0.13
N ARG A 124 9.23 1.07 0.69
CA ARG A 124 10.67 0.89 0.95
C ARG A 124 10.94 -0.26 1.92
N ALA A 125 10.11 -0.42 2.94
CA ALA A 125 10.20 -1.55 3.86
C ALA A 125 9.94 -2.89 3.16
N CYS A 126 8.94 -2.98 2.29
CA CYS A 126 8.70 -4.17 1.46
C CYS A 126 9.88 -4.49 0.54
N GLN A 127 10.44 -3.49 -0.11
CA GLN A 127 11.61 -3.67 -0.98
C GLN A 127 12.82 -4.22 -0.21
N GLN A 128 12.99 -3.78 1.02
CA GLN A 128 14.08 -4.24 1.90
C GLN A 128 13.90 -5.69 2.33
N VAL A 129 12.69 -6.09 2.68
CA VAL A 129 12.37 -7.42 3.21
C VAL A 129 12.16 -8.45 2.10
N LEU A 130 11.68 -8.01 0.93
CA LEU A 130 11.44 -8.85 -0.25
C LEU A 130 12.28 -8.34 -1.44
N PRO A 131 13.61 -8.43 -1.39
CA PRO A 131 14.46 -7.97 -2.49
C PRO A 131 14.17 -8.76 -3.78
N GLY A 132 14.09 -8.06 -4.90
CA GLY A 132 13.85 -8.67 -6.21
C GLY A 132 12.40 -9.00 -6.54
N VAL A 133 11.47 -8.86 -5.60
CA VAL A 133 10.04 -9.03 -5.86
C VAL A 133 9.48 -7.75 -6.51
N PRO A 134 8.79 -7.84 -7.67
CA PRO A 134 8.18 -6.68 -8.30
C PRO A 134 7.16 -5.99 -7.39
N MET A 135 7.22 -4.68 -7.34
CA MET A 135 6.28 -3.83 -6.58
C MET A 135 5.45 -3.01 -7.55
N VAL A 136 4.15 -2.90 -7.31
CA VAL A 136 3.20 -2.15 -8.14
C VAL A 136 2.50 -1.11 -7.26
N ALA A 137 2.44 0.12 -7.73
CA ALA A 137 1.66 1.18 -7.10
C ALA A 137 0.27 1.28 -7.74
N VAL A 138 -0.75 1.34 -6.89
CA VAL A 138 -2.15 1.54 -7.28
C VAL A 138 -2.63 2.83 -6.61
N PHE A 139 -2.99 3.83 -7.43
CA PHE A 139 -3.27 5.19 -6.95
C PHE A 139 -4.76 5.44 -6.77
N ASP A 140 -5.14 5.99 -5.63
CA ASP A 140 -6.53 6.40 -5.36
C ASP A 140 -7.00 7.48 -6.33
N THR A 141 -6.09 8.29 -6.87
CA THR A 141 -6.38 9.39 -7.80
C THR A 141 -6.45 8.97 -9.27
N ALA A 142 -5.98 7.78 -9.64
CA ALA A 142 -5.83 7.38 -11.04
C ALA A 142 -7.15 7.30 -11.81
N PHE A 143 -8.19 6.75 -11.19
CA PHE A 143 -9.52 6.63 -11.81
C PHE A 143 -10.10 7.99 -12.25
N HIS A 144 -9.81 9.05 -11.51
CA HIS A 144 -10.35 10.39 -11.75
C HIS A 144 -9.53 11.23 -12.74
N GLN A 145 -8.47 10.69 -13.32
CA GLN A 145 -7.60 11.42 -14.27
C GLN A 145 -8.30 11.73 -15.61
N THR A 146 -9.46 11.12 -15.87
CA THR A 146 -10.27 11.41 -17.06
C THR A 146 -11.17 12.64 -16.90
N MET A 147 -11.21 13.29 -15.74
CA MET A 147 -11.99 14.51 -15.56
C MET A 147 -11.50 15.63 -16.50
N PRO A 148 -12.40 16.29 -17.24
CA PRO A 148 -12.02 17.43 -18.08
C PRO A 148 -11.67 18.66 -17.22
N ALA A 149 -10.89 19.58 -17.78
CA ALA A 149 -10.41 20.76 -17.06
C ALA A 149 -11.53 21.58 -16.39
N LYS A 150 -12.67 21.73 -17.06
CA LYS A 150 -13.86 22.41 -16.50
C LYS A 150 -14.40 21.77 -15.21
N ALA A 151 -14.08 20.49 -14.98
CA ALA A 151 -14.55 19.76 -13.79
C ALA A 151 -13.51 19.72 -12.67
N TYR A 152 -12.22 19.82 -12.98
CA TYR A 152 -11.18 19.78 -11.97
C TYR A 152 -10.61 21.16 -11.58
N MET A 153 -10.73 22.17 -12.45
CA MET A 153 -10.22 23.50 -12.15
C MET A 153 -11.13 24.23 -11.17
N TYR A 154 -10.51 24.87 -10.17
CA TYR A 154 -11.22 25.77 -9.28
C TYR A 154 -11.21 27.20 -9.81
N ALA A 155 -12.21 28.00 -9.43
CA ALA A 155 -12.30 29.43 -9.76
C ALA A 155 -11.33 30.25 -8.86
N LEU A 156 -10.06 29.99 -9.01
CA LEU A 156 -8.94 30.63 -8.31
C LEU A 156 -7.94 31.15 -9.35
N PRO A 157 -7.04 32.07 -8.98
CA PRO A 157 -5.95 32.43 -9.89
C PRO A 157 -5.21 31.19 -10.41
N TYR A 158 -4.99 31.15 -11.74
CA TYR A 158 -4.44 29.97 -12.41
C TYR A 158 -3.06 29.56 -11.90
N GLU A 159 -2.31 30.52 -11.35
CA GLU A 159 -0.99 30.28 -10.76
C GLU A 159 -0.98 29.24 -9.63
N TYR A 160 -2.09 29.10 -8.87
CA TYR A 160 -2.19 28.06 -7.84
C TYR A 160 -2.27 26.65 -8.44
N TYR A 161 -2.92 26.52 -9.57
CA TYR A 161 -2.89 25.24 -10.31
C TYR A 161 -1.50 24.98 -10.88
N GLU A 162 -0.91 25.97 -11.54
CA GLU A 162 0.35 25.81 -12.26
C GLU A 162 1.52 25.51 -11.31
N ASN A 163 1.62 26.25 -10.20
CA ASN A 163 2.73 26.16 -9.26
C ASN A 163 2.48 25.15 -8.13
N ASP A 164 1.28 25.10 -7.59
CA ASP A 164 0.94 24.34 -6.38
C ASP A 164 0.06 23.14 -6.67
N LYS A 165 -0.30 22.90 -7.93
CA LYS A 165 -1.16 21.79 -8.37
C LYS A 165 -2.53 21.76 -7.68
N VAL A 166 -3.05 22.95 -7.33
CA VAL A 166 -4.36 23.09 -6.68
C VAL A 166 -5.46 22.85 -7.71
N ARG A 167 -6.12 21.72 -7.55
CA ARG A 167 -7.25 21.28 -8.40
C ARG A 167 -8.05 20.21 -7.67
N ARG A 168 -9.21 19.80 -8.22
CA ARG A 168 -9.92 18.61 -7.78
C ARG A 168 -9.21 17.37 -8.32
N TYR A 169 -8.89 16.41 -7.45
CA TYR A 169 -8.30 15.13 -7.85
C TYR A 169 -9.31 13.98 -7.81
N GLY A 170 -10.01 13.81 -6.71
CA GLY A 170 -10.83 12.63 -6.44
C GLY A 170 -10.00 11.48 -5.87
N PHE A 171 -10.63 10.67 -5.01
CA PHE A 171 -9.98 9.58 -4.29
C PHE A 171 -10.82 8.30 -4.33
N HIS A 172 -10.33 7.24 -3.67
CA HIS A 172 -10.96 5.92 -3.65
C HIS A 172 -11.19 5.33 -5.04
N GLY A 173 -10.29 5.65 -5.98
CA GLY A 173 -10.41 5.24 -7.38
C GLY A 173 -10.48 3.72 -7.57
N THR A 174 -9.76 2.95 -6.73
CA THR A 174 -9.83 1.49 -6.77
C THR A 174 -11.22 0.95 -6.40
N SER A 175 -11.96 1.68 -5.54
CA SER A 175 -13.33 1.30 -5.18
C SER A 175 -14.35 1.67 -6.26
N HIS A 176 -14.10 2.73 -7.01
CA HIS A 176 -14.95 3.19 -8.09
C HIS A 176 -14.77 2.34 -9.35
#